data_b40dd96eae94b4af1630f90138af0f9b
#
_entry.id   b40dd96eae94b4af1630f90138af0f9b
#
_cell.length_a   1.000
_cell.length_b   1.000
_cell.length_c   1.000
_cell.angle_alpha   90.00
_cell.angle_beta   90.00
_cell.angle_gamma   90.00
#
_symmetry.space_group_name_H-M   'P 1'
#
loop_
_entity.id
_entity.type
_entity.pdbx_description
1 polymer ?
#
loop_
_entity_poly.entity_id
_entity_poly.type
_entity_poly.pdbx_seq_one_letter_code
_entity_poly.pdbx_strand_id
1 'polypeptide(L)'
;MTPKDFVTAYLPFAKIAEAKTGISAIAILAQGALESGWGSAVVGNSFFGVKSLPGALAADKQLITTTEYSRRQDLKFPVILSVTPVVRNGVKMFKYSVKDYFEKYDSAAECFEEHGNFFIQNARYKSALLVKSDPVKFLTAVAKAGYATDPNYAATLTKIVAMINKNI
;
A
#
# COMPACT_ATOMS: atom_id res chain seq x y z
N MET A 1 3.58 13.83 8.53
CA MET A 1 2.33 13.97 9.29
C MET A 1 2.47 13.15 10.58
N THR A 2 1.95 13.62 11.73
CA THR A 2 1.97 12.80 12.96
C THR A 2 0.93 11.68 12.87
N PRO A 3 1.06 10.59 13.66
CA PRO A 3 0.02 9.55 13.71
C PRO A 3 -1.37 10.10 14.06
N LYS A 4 -1.44 11.08 14.97
CA LYS A 4 -2.70 11.73 15.32
C LYS A 4 -3.33 12.47 14.15
N ASP A 5 -2.53 13.27 13.44
CA ASP A 5 -3.03 14.05 12.29
C ASP A 5 -3.51 13.09 11.18
N PHE A 6 -2.76 12.01 10.94
CA PHE A 6 -3.13 10.99 9.96
C PHE A 6 -4.47 10.33 10.30
N VAL A 7 -4.64 9.90 11.55
CA VAL A 7 -5.89 9.28 12.02
C VAL A 7 -7.05 10.27 11.90
N THR A 8 -6.87 11.50 12.35
CA THR A 8 -7.90 12.55 12.25
C THR A 8 -8.32 12.82 10.81
N ALA A 9 -7.36 12.89 9.90
CA ALA A 9 -7.62 13.19 8.49
C ALA A 9 -8.26 12.02 7.73
N TYR A 10 -7.85 10.78 7.98
CA TYR A 10 -8.16 9.65 7.09
C TYR A 10 -9.06 8.57 7.67
N LEU A 11 -9.27 8.51 8.98
CA LEU A 11 -10.21 7.56 9.59
C LEU A 11 -11.65 7.70 9.04
N PRO A 12 -12.18 8.90 8.80
CA PRO A 12 -13.52 9.03 8.19
C PRO A 12 -13.61 8.33 6.82
N PHE A 13 -12.60 8.44 5.99
CA PHE A 13 -12.55 7.80 4.68
C PHE A 13 -12.40 6.27 4.78
N ALA A 14 -11.57 5.79 5.72
CA ALA A 14 -11.45 4.36 5.98
C ALA A 14 -12.77 3.75 6.49
N LYS A 15 -13.57 4.49 7.26
CA LYS A 15 -14.91 4.06 7.68
C LYS A 15 -15.91 3.95 6.52
N ILE A 16 -15.78 4.81 5.50
CA ILE A 16 -16.59 4.69 4.28
C ILE A 16 -16.24 3.38 3.55
N ALA A 17 -14.96 3.08 3.42
CA ALA A 17 -14.49 1.83 2.81
C ALA A 17 -14.94 0.59 3.64
N GLU A 18 -14.87 0.65 4.97
CA GLU A 18 -15.39 -0.41 5.85
C GLU A 18 -16.88 -0.66 5.63
N ALA A 19 -17.69 0.39 5.54
CA ALA A 19 -19.13 0.26 5.31
C ALA A 19 -19.46 -0.46 3.98
N LYS A 20 -18.62 -0.30 2.97
CA LYS A 20 -18.79 -0.94 1.65
C LYS A 20 -18.21 -2.35 1.56
N THR A 21 -17.06 -2.58 2.17
CA THR A 21 -16.29 -3.83 2.04
C THR A 21 -16.45 -4.78 3.22
N GLY A 22 -16.81 -4.24 4.38
CA GLY A 22 -16.84 -4.93 5.66
C GLY A 22 -15.44 -5.22 6.22
N ILE A 23 -14.37 -4.74 5.59
CA ILE A 23 -12.99 -4.83 6.10
C ILE A 23 -12.78 -3.69 7.11
N SER A 24 -12.23 -4.02 8.27
CA SER A 24 -11.99 -3.05 9.35
C SER A 24 -11.31 -1.77 8.84
N ALA A 25 -11.91 -0.61 9.13
CA ALA A 25 -11.34 0.69 8.84
C ALA A 25 -9.93 0.84 9.43
N ILE A 26 -9.71 0.29 10.62
CA ILE A 26 -8.40 0.32 11.29
C ILE A 26 -7.37 -0.51 10.52
N ALA A 27 -7.78 -1.64 9.95
CA ALA A 27 -6.87 -2.45 9.12
C ALA A 27 -6.46 -1.73 7.84
N ILE A 28 -7.42 -1.15 7.12
CA ILE A 28 -7.15 -0.37 5.90
C ILE A 28 -6.24 0.83 6.24
N LEU A 29 -6.58 1.56 7.31
CA LEU A 29 -5.81 2.72 7.74
C LEU A 29 -4.39 2.35 8.17
N ALA A 30 -4.19 1.20 8.83
CA ALA A 30 -2.87 0.73 9.25
C ALA A 30 -1.96 0.40 8.05
N GLN A 31 -2.50 -0.24 7.02
CA GLN A 31 -1.75 -0.46 5.78
C GLN A 31 -1.46 0.87 5.09
N GLY A 32 -2.45 1.77 4.96
CA GLY A 32 -2.25 3.10 4.41
C GLY A 32 -1.17 3.90 5.14
N ALA A 33 -1.13 3.83 6.47
CA ALA A 33 -0.08 4.48 7.28
C ALA A 33 1.31 3.90 7.00
N LEU A 34 1.41 2.57 6.90
CA LEU A 34 2.68 1.89 6.63
C LEU A 34 3.20 2.22 5.23
N GLU A 35 2.38 2.00 4.21
CA GLU A 35 2.77 2.12 2.80
C GLU A 35 3.06 3.57 2.41
N SER A 36 2.37 4.54 3.00
CA SER A 36 2.54 5.97 2.69
C SER A 36 3.45 6.73 3.66
N GLY A 37 4.04 6.03 4.65
CA GLY A 37 4.82 6.69 5.70
C GLY A 37 3.98 7.74 6.45
N TRP A 38 2.82 7.34 6.98
CA TRP A 38 1.86 8.21 7.63
C TRP A 38 1.40 9.38 6.75
N GLY A 39 1.15 9.11 5.48
CA GLY A 39 0.67 10.09 4.52
C GLY A 39 1.73 11.02 3.93
N SER A 40 3.00 10.91 4.35
CA SER A 40 4.07 11.80 3.87
C SER A 40 4.44 11.57 2.40
N ALA A 41 4.19 10.38 1.87
CA ALA A 41 4.50 10.00 0.49
C ALA A 41 3.27 9.92 -0.42
N VAL A 42 2.10 10.37 0.05
CA VAL A 42 0.86 10.34 -0.76
C VAL A 42 0.94 11.34 -1.90
N VAL A 43 0.70 10.85 -3.11
CA VAL A 43 0.55 11.67 -4.32
C VAL A 43 -0.73 11.22 -5.03
N GLY A 44 -1.60 12.17 -5.43
CA GLY A 44 -2.86 11.87 -6.14
C GLY A 44 -3.75 10.88 -5.39
N ASN A 45 -3.88 11.05 -4.07
CA ASN A 45 -4.63 10.17 -3.16
C ASN A 45 -4.22 8.68 -3.20
N SER A 46 -3.04 8.34 -3.73
CA SER A 46 -2.52 6.96 -3.79
C SER A 46 -1.75 6.63 -2.51
N PHE A 47 -2.33 5.79 -1.66
CA PHE A 47 -1.75 5.40 -0.36
C PHE A 47 -0.95 4.09 -0.42
N PHE A 48 -1.25 3.22 -1.38
CA PHE A 48 -0.75 1.84 -1.39
C PHE A 48 0.27 1.57 -2.51
N GLY A 49 0.67 2.60 -3.26
CA GLY A 49 1.68 2.46 -4.31
C GLY A 49 1.30 1.45 -5.40
N VAL A 50 0.02 1.40 -5.78
CA VAL A 50 -0.47 0.48 -6.81
C VAL A 50 -0.01 0.96 -8.17
N LYS A 51 0.69 0.09 -8.91
CA LYS A 51 1.09 0.37 -10.30
C LYS A 51 -0.12 0.31 -11.21
N SER A 52 -0.20 1.27 -12.10
CA SER A 52 -1.26 1.37 -13.10
C SER A 52 -1.20 0.21 -14.10
N LEU A 53 -2.35 -0.33 -14.44
CA LEU A 53 -2.44 -1.36 -15.47
C LEU A 53 -2.14 -0.81 -16.86
N PRO A 54 -1.58 -1.64 -17.79
CA PRO A 54 -1.48 -1.28 -19.20
C PRO A 54 -2.86 -0.90 -19.75
N GLY A 55 -2.93 0.25 -20.44
CA GLY A 55 -4.19 0.73 -21.02
C GLY A 55 -5.05 1.61 -20.08
N ALA A 56 -4.64 1.83 -18.82
CA ALA A 56 -5.34 2.77 -17.93
C ALA A 56 -5.42 4.16 -18.55
N LEU A 57 -6.55 4.86 -18.32
CA LEU A 57 -6.76 6.21 -18.82
C LEU A 57 -5.76 7.19 -18.21
N ALA A 58 -5.45 8.25 -18.92
CA ALA A 58 -4.52 9.27 -18.43
C ALA A 58 -5.00 9.97 -17.14
N ALA A 59 -6.32 10.06 -16.96
CA ALA A 59 -6.92 10.63 -15.76
C ALA A 59 -6.72 9.77 -14.51
N ASP A 60 -6.62 8.44 -14.68
CA ASP A 60 -6.59 7.46 -13.59
C ASP A 60 -5.15 7.06 -13.21
N LYS A 61 -4.14 7.66 -13.81
CA LYS A 61 -2.74 7.37 -13.53
C LYS A 61 -1.89 8.62 -13.41
N GLN A 62 -0.77 8.46 -12.73
CA GLN A 62 0.23 9.50 -12.52
C GLN A 62 1.64 8.93 -12.67
N LEU A 63 2.56 9.77 -13.13
CA LEU A 63 3.96 9.39 -13.31
C LEU A 63 4.75 9.80 -12.06
N ILE A 64 5.22 8.83 -11.28
CA ILE A 64 5.91 9.05 -10.01
C ILE A 64 7.36 8.58 -10.10
N THR A 65 8.29 9.35 -9.51
CA THR A 65 9.67 8.92 -9.34
C THR A 65 9.76 7.89 -8.22
N THR A 66 10.33 6.73 -8.51
CA THR A 66 10.49 5.62 -7.58
C THR A 66 11.87 4.96 -7.72
N THR A 67 12.23 4.13 -6.74
CA THR A 67 13.44 3.32 -6.76
C THR A 67 13.06 1.85 -6.81
N GLU A 68 13.62 1.14 -7.79
CA GLU A 68 13.43 -0.30 -7.95
C GLU A 68 14.78 -1.02 -7.86
N TYR A 69 14.76 -2.26 -7.40
CA TYR A 69 15.96 -3.10 -7.34
C TYR A 69 15.75 -4.39 -8.11
N SER A 70 16.71 -4.77 -8.94
CA SER A 70 16.64 -5.99 -9.74
C SER A 70 18.01 -6.61 -9.93
N ARG A 71 18.07 -7.93 -10.10
CA ARG A 71 19.26 -8.62 -10.58
C ARG A 71 19.48 -8.43 -12.09
N ARG A 72 18.44 -8.01 -12.81
CA ARG A 72 18.48 -7.75 -14.26
C ARG A 72 18.83 -6.30 -14.51
N GLN A 73 19.62 -6.06 -15.55
CA GLN A 73 20.03 -4.72 -16.01
C GLN A 73 19.17 -4.22 -17.18
N ASP A 74 18.29 -5.06 -17.73
CA ASP A 74 17.51 -4.81 -18.93
C ASP A 74 16.03 -4.49 -18.67
N LEU A 75 15.70 -4.06 -17.44
CA LEU A 75 14.33 -3.65 -17.13
C LEU A 75 13.95 -2.39 -17.90
N LYS A 76 12.69 -2.35 -18.33
CA LYS A 76 12.11 -1.20 -19.04
C LYS A 76 11.12 -0.47 -18.14
N PHE A 77 11.19 0.84 -18.16
CA PHE A 77 10.30 1.73 -17.46
C PHE A 77 9.93 2.90 -18.39
N PRO A 78 8.83 3.61 -18.15
CA PRO A 78 8.48 4.82 -18.92
C PRO A 78 9.61 5.85 -18.99
N VAL A 79 10.31 6.07 -17.87
CA VAL A 79 11.53 6.89 -17.82
C VAL A 79 12.55 6.26 -16.90
N ILE A 80 13.77 6.06 -17.36
CA ILE A 80 14.92 5.63 -16.55
C ILE A 80 15.79 6.87 -16.32
N LEU A 81 15.94 7.26 -15.04
CA LEU A 81 16.77 8.40 -14.64
C LEU A 81 18.21 7.95 -14.39
N SER A 82 18.41 6.81 -13.75
CA SER A 82 19.71 6.19 -13.54
C SER A 82 19.63 4.70 -13.24
N VAL A 83 20.70 3.97 -13.58
CA VAL A 83 20.89 2.56 -13.21
C VAL A 83 22.27 2.44 -12.60
N THR A 84 22.34 1.99 -11.33
CA THR A 84 23.61 1.90 -10.59
C THR A 84 23.80 0.48 -10.04
N PRO A 85 24.95 -0.16 -10.27
CA PRO A 85 25.27 -1.43 -9.61
C PRO A 85 25.36 -1.23 -8.09
N VAL A 86 24.75 -2.13 -7.33
CA VAL A 86 24.77 -2.09 -5.87
C VAL A 86 24.85 -3.51 -5.30
N VAL A 87 25.26 -3.63 -4.05
CA VAL A 87 25.19 -4.89 -3.29
C VAL A 87 24.17 -4.71 -2.15
N ARG A 88 23.14 -5.56 -2.11
CA ARG A 88 22.16 -5.62 -1.02
C ARG A 88 22.16 -7.02 -0.43
N ASN A 89 22.38 -7.10 0.89
CA ASN A 89 22.41 -8.38 1.61
C ASN A 89 23.34 -9.42 0.94
N GLY A 90 24.53 -8.97 0.48
CA GLY A 90 25.49 -9.82 -0.20
C GLY A 90 25.16 -10.18 -1.66
N VAL A 91 24.04 -9.70 -2.20
CA VAL A 91 23.62 -9.98 -3.58
C VAL A 91 23.89 -8.78 -4.48
N LYS A 92 24.56 -9.04 -5.61
CA LYS A 92 24.74 -8.03 -6.68
C LYS A 92 23.42 -7.74 -7.35
N MET A 93 23.04 -6.47 -7.40
CA MET A 93 21.80 -5.97 -7.97
C MET A 93 22.04 -4.66 -8.72
N PHE A 94 21.02 -4.20 -9.42
CA PHE A 94 20.95 -2.87 -10.01
C PHE A 94 19.89 -2.06 -9.28
N LYS A 95 20.26 -0.86 -8.85
CA LYS A 95 19.35 0.15 -8.32
C LYS A 95 18.90 1.02 -9.48
N TYR A 96 17.63 1.03 -9.76
CA TYR A 96 16.98 1.88 -10.76
C TYR A 96 16.35 3.09 -10.08
N SER A 97 16.70 4.28 -10.51
CA SER A 97 15.90 5.48 -10.27
C SER A 97 15.07 5.71 -11.54
N VAL A 98 13.76 5.64 -11.43
CA VAL A 98 12.86 5.64 -12.58
C VAL A 98 11.62 6.50 -12.31
N LYS A 99 10.90 6.86 -13.40
CA LYS A 99 9.49 7.26 -13.29
C LYS A 99 8.65 6.11 -13.84
N ASP A 100 7.63 5.74 -13.07
CA ASP A 100 6.68 4.69 -13.44
C ASP A 100 5.25 5.15 -13.20
N TYR A 101 4.29 4.49 -13.86
CA TYR A 101 2.89 4.84 -13.74
C TYR A 101 2.25 4.14 -12.53
N PHE A 102 1.64 4.95 -11.66
CA PHE A 102 0.87 4.51 -10.51
C PHE A 102 -0.58 4.97 -10.66
N GLU A 103 -1.49 4.27 -10.00
CA GLU A 103 -2.88 4.68 -9.93
C GLU A 103 -3.03 6.00 -9.20
N LYS A 104 -4.01 6.78 -9.63
CA LYS A 104 -4.43 8.04 -9.05
C LYS A 104 -5.91 7.95 -8.76
N TYR A 105 -6.33 8.51 -7.64
CA TYR A 105 -7.71 8.47 -7.17
C TYR A 105 -8.26 9.88 -6.97
N ASP A 106 -9.55 10.06 -7.15
CA ASP A 106 -10.22 11.35 -6.93
C ASP A 106 -10.31 11.70 -5.44
N SER A 107 -10.31 10.67 -4.58
CA SER A 107 -10.34 10.85 -3.13
C SER A 107 -9.62 9.72 -2.37
N ALA A 108 -9.27 9.99 -1.11
CA ALA A 108 -8.76 8.97 -0.20
C ALA A 108 -9.80 7.86 0.06
N ALA A 109 -11.10 8.20 0.06
CA ALA A 109 -12.18 7.22 0.23
C ALA A 109 -12.20 6.21 -0.91
N GLU A 110 -12.06 6.66 -2.15
CA GLU A 110 -11.97 5.80 -3.33
C GLU A 110 -10.75 4.87 -3.26
N CYS A 111 -9.56 5.41 -2.96
CA CYS A 111 -8.36 4.61 -2.81
C CYS A 111 -8.51 3.52 -1.74
N PHE A 112 -9.12 3.84 -0.61
CA PHE A 112 -9.33 2.88 0.48
C PHE A 112 -10.39 1.84 0.14
N GLU A 113 -11.45 2.21 -0.59
CA GLU A 113 -12.46 1.30 -1.10
C GLU A 113 -11.85 0.31 -2.11
N GLU A 114 -11.11 0.82 -3.10
CA GLU A 114 -10.44 -0.01 -4.09
C GLU A 114 -9.41 -0.96 -3.45
N HIS A 115 -8.71 -0.53 -2.42
CA HIS A 115 -7.83 -1.41 -1.66
C HIS A 115 -8.61 -2.52 -0.93
N GLY A 116 -9.78 -2.22 -0.38
CA GLY A 116 -10.67 -3.23 0.18
C GLY A 116 -11.18 -4.21 -0.89
N ASN A 117 -11.60 -3.71 -2.04
CA ASN A 117 -12.04 -4.50 -3.19
C ASN A 117 -10.94 -5.42 -3.72
N PHE A 118 -9.70 -4.98 -3.72
CA PHE A 118 -8.54 -5.82 -4.08
C PHE A 118 -8.50 -7.10 -3.25
N PHE A 119 -8.75 -7.04 -1.94
CA PHE A 119 -8.79 -8.24 -1.10
C PHE A 119 -10.00 -9.12 -1.39
N ILE A 120 -11.16 -8.50 -1.68
CA ILE A 120 -12.41 -9.23 -1.97
C ILE A 120 -12.30 -9.99 -3.30
N GLN A 121 -11.71 -9.39 -4.31
CA GLN A 121 -11.61 -9.94 -5.66
C GLN A 121 -10.47 -10.96 -5.80
N ASN A 122 -9.49 -10.95 -4.90
CA ASN A 122 -8.34 -11.83 -5.00
C ASN A 122 -8.52 -13.08 -4.13
N ALA A 123 -8.70 -14.24 -4.76
CA ALA A 123 -8.93 -15.52 -4.10
C ALA A 123 -7.85 -15.90 -3.05
N ARG A 124 -6.63 -15.36 -3.19
CA ARG A 124 -5.53 -15.55 -2.22
C ARG A 124 -5.94 -15.14 -0.81
N TYR A 125 -6.77 -14.11 -0.67
CA TYR A 125 -7.14 -13.52 0.62
C TYR A 125 -8.47 -14.04 1.18
N LYS A 126 -9.07 -15.08 0.56
CA LYS A 126 -10.35 -15.63 0.99
C LYS A 126 -10.40 -15.99 2.49
N SER A 127 -9.32 -16.57 3.02
CA SER A 127 -9.23 -16.90 4.45
C SER A 127 -9.13 -15.65 5.34
N ALA A 128 -8.48 -14.59 4.88
CA ALA A 128 -8.40 -13.33 5.62
C ALA A 128 -9.76 -12.64 5.71
N LEU A 129 -10.60 -12.76 4.68
CA LEU A 129 -11.94 -12.18 4.67
C LEU A 129 -12.87 -12.77 5.73
N LEU A 130 -12.60 -13.98 6.23
CA LEU A 130 -13.38 -14.60 7.33
C LEU A 130 -13.21 -13.86 8.66
N VAL A 131 -12.13 -13.11 8.82
CA VAL A 131 -11.80 -12.36 10.04
C VAL A 131 -11.64 -10.85 9.76
N LYS A 132 -12.23 -10.35 8.68
CA LYS A 132 -12.03 -8.99 8.16
C LYS A 132 -12.46 -7.86 9.10
N SER A 133 -13.33 -8.13 10.05
CA SER A 133 -13.78 -7.15 11.07
C SER A 133 -12.78 -6.96 12.21
N ASP A 134 -11.86 -7.92 12.43
CA ASP A 134 -10.80 -7.81 13.43
C ASP A 134 -9.50 -7.36 12.74
N PRO A 135 -9.02 -6.14 12.98
CA PRO A 135 -7.89 -5.57 12.24
C PRO A 135 -6.61 -6.38 12.38
N VAL A 136 -6.31 -6.91 13.57
CA VAL A 136 -5.08 -7.66 13.81
C VAL A 136 -5.14 -9.04 13.17
N LYS A 137 -6.27 -9.75 13.31
CA LYS A 137 -6.45 -11.06 12.69
C LYS A 137 -6.44 -10.96 11.16
N PHE A 138 -7.13 -9.97 10.61
CA PHE A 138 -7.16 -9.73 9.17
C PHE A 138 -5.76 -9.46 8.62
N LEU A 139 -5.03 -8.50 9.20
CA LEU A 139 -3.68 -8.14 8.76
C LEU A 139 -2.68 -9.30 8.92
N THR A 140 -2.81 -10.10 9.97
CA THR A 140 -2.01 -11.32 10.15
C THR A 140 -2.30 -12.34 9.05
N ALA A 141 -3.57 -12.54 8.69
CA ALA A 141 -3.96 -13.46 7.63
C ALA A 141 -3.52 -12.96 6.25
N VAL A 142 -3.60 -11.65 5.99
CA VAL A 142 -3.10 -10.99 4.77
C VAL A 142 -1.59 -11.19 4.63
N ALA A 143 -0.82 -11.01 5.71
CA ALA A 143 0.62 -11.26 5.72
C ALA A 143 0.95 -12.72 5.42
N LYS A 144 0.25 -13.67 6.06
CA LYS A 144 0.41 -15.12 5.81
C LYS A 144 0.09 -15.50 4.37
N ALA A 145 -0.86 -14.82 3.74
CA ALA A 145 -1.19 -15.01 2.33
C ALA A 145 -0.13 -14.45 1.37
N GLY A 146 0.93 -13.81 1.87
CA GLY A 146 2.06 -13.33 1.06
C GLY A 146 1.83 -11.96 0.44
N TYR A 147 1.12 -11.06 1.11
CA TYR A 147 0.96 -9.67 0.67
C TYR A 147 2.30 -8.94 0.56
N ALA A 148 3.19 -9.17 1.51
CA ALA A 148 4.54 -8.61 1.53
C ALA A 148 5.59 -9.69 1.78
N THR A 149 6.82 -9.43 1.35
CA THR A 149 7.95 -10.34 1.55
C THR A 149 8.68 -10.14 2.88
N ASP A 150 8.38 -9.06 3.61
CA ASP A 150 8.97 -8.76 4.91
C ASP A 150 8.38 -9.72 5.97
N PRO A 151 9.21 -10.54 6.63
CA PRO A 151 8.77 -11.45 7.68
C PRO A 151 8.19 -10.72 8.90
N ASN A 152 8.52 -9.45 9.10
CA ASN A 152 8.04 -8.62 10.21
C ASN A 152 6.76 -7.84 9.86
N TYR A 153 6.22 -7.99 8.65
CA TYR A 153 5.10 -7.18 8.16
C TYR A 153 3.89 -7.20 9.11
N ALA A 154 3.44 -8.37 9.54
CA ALA A 154 2.31 -8.50 10.48
C ALA A 154 2.60 -7.85 11.86
N ALA A 155 3.81 -8.03 12.40
CA ALA A 155 4.20 -7.44 13.67
C ALA A 155 4.26 -5.90 13.59
N THR A 156 4.76 -5.37 12.49
CA THR A 156 4.78 -3.92 12.23
C THR A 156 3.38 -3.35 12.16
N LEU A 157 2.48 -3.98 11.40
CA LEU A 157 1.08 -3.55 11.31
C LEU A 157 0.35 -3.63 12.65
N THR A 158 0.60 -4.66 13.46
CA THR A 158 0.01 -4.76 14.81
C THR A 158 0.41 -3.57 15.71
N LYS A 159 1.66 -3.12 15.62
CA LYS A 159 2.12 -1.91 16.33
C LYS A 159 1.41 -0.65 15.81
N ILE A 160 1.24 -0.55 14.49
CA ILE A 160 0.54 0.58 13.87
C ILE A 160 -0.94 0.59 14.28
N VAL A 161 -1.62 -0.56 14.31
CA VAL A 161 -2.99 -0.69 14.84
C VAL A 161 -3.10 -0.15 16.26
N ALA A 162 -2.15 -0.53 17.14
CA ALA A 162 -2.12 -0.03 18.51
C ALA A 162 -1.90 1.50 18.57
N MET A 163 -1.08 2.06 17.68
CA MET A 163 -0.87 3.52 17.57
C MET A 163 -2.14 4.23 17.09
N ILE A 164 -2.83 3.66 16.08
CA ILE A 164 -4.11 4.22 15.60
C ILE A 164 -5.14 4.24 16.71
N ASN A 165 -5.31 3.12 17.44
CA ASN A 165 -6.29 3.01 18.54
C ASN A 165 -6.04 4.01 19.68
N LYS A 166 -4.81 4.45 19.88
CA LYS A 166 -4.48 5.50 20.87
C LYS A 166 -4.85 6.91 20.39
N ASN A 167 -5.16 7.08 19.11
CA ASN A 167 -5.41 8.39 18.48
C ASN A 167 -6.84 8.54 17.95
N ILE A 168 -7.73 7.58 18.27
CA ILE A 168 -9.17 7.64 17.96
C ILE A 168 -9.91 8.34 19.08
#